data_06787e009bc3e0ed232868b0015d563b
#
_entry.id   06787e009bc3e0ed232868b0015d563b
#
_cell.length_a   1.000
_cell.length_b   1.000
_cell.length_c   1.000
_cell.angle_alpha   90.00
_cell.angle_beta   90.00
_cell.angle_gamma   90.00
#
_symmetry.space_group_name_H-M   'P 1'
#
loop_
_entity.id
_entity.type
_entity.pdbx_description
1 polymer ?
#
loop_
_entity_poly.entity_id
_entity_poly.type
_entity_poly.pdbx_seq_one_letter_code
_entity_poly.pdbx_strand_id
1 'polypeptide(L)'
;MVKWIFIIILFWGVILSGCKGKEEKQTVSSISPSEQQEQVAPSKPPASKATGTESISPEVIADTPPGITSLKISPEIPVTGDEIKALVATYDKENDYVRLDYYWSINGVQSSESSDTLSHIFKRGDRISLTVIPDDGKRKGNPKSLTIIIGDALPSIQPSPESHAFNGSEYSYQVKAADPDGDTLTYSLKAAPDGMTIDPSKGLIRWNVPPDFKGKFPYTVSVADGFGGVATQEYFFEIRREKKEVKKL
;
A
#
# COMPACT_ATOMS: atom_id res chain seq x y z
N MET A 1 -35.94 -17.01 34.63
CA MET A 1 -35.56 -15.62 34.33
C MET A 1 -34.15 -15.61 33.78
N VAL A 2 -34.03 -15.42 32.48
CA VAL A 2 -32.74 -15.38 31.79
C VAL A 2 -32.12 -14.03 32.06
N LYS A 3 -30.99 -13.99 32.82
CA LYS A 3 -30.25 -12.76 33.08
C LYS A 3 -29.35 -12.47 31.90
N TRP A 4 -29.52 -11.33 31.30
CA TRP A 4 -28.71 -10.82 30.19
C TRP A 4 -27.30 -10.50 30.68
N ILE A 5 -26.29 -11.12 30.06
CA ILE A 5 -24.90 -10.77 30.22
C ILE A 5 -24.53 -9.89 29.04
N PHE A 6 -24.18 -8.62 29.29
CA PHE A 6 -23.71 -7.71 28.26
C PHE A 6 -22.23 -8.02 27.97
N ILE A 7 -21.95 -8.38 26.73
CA ILE A 7 -20.61 -8.50 26.18
C ILE A 7 -20.31 -7.19 25.46
N ILE A 8 -19.37 -6.40 25.98
CA ILE A 8 -18.90 -5.18 25.31
C ILE A 8 -17.58 -5.54 24.63
N ILE A 9 -17.58 -5.52 23.32
CA ILE A 9 -16.39 -5.73 22.48
C ILE A 9 -15.98 -4.37 21.94
N LEU A 10 -14.81 -3.89 22.39
CA LEU A 10 -14.18 -2.71 21.84
C LEU A 10 -13.14 -3.14 20.81
N PHE A 11 -13.38 -2.80 19.56
CA PHE A 11 -12.40 -2.92 18.49
C PHE A 11 -11.39 -1.75 18.58
N TRP A 12 -10.13 -2.05 18.73
CA TRP A 12 -9.05 -1.10 18.49
C TRP A 12 -8.28 -1.53 17.26
N GLY A 13 -8.04 -0.54 16.40
CA GLY A 13 -7.56 -0.71 15.05
C GLY A 13 -6.20 -1.40 14.94
N VAL A 14 -5.99 -1.92 13.76
CA VAL A 14 -4.74 -2.46 13.25
C VAL A 14 -3.61 -1.43 13.45
N ILE A 15 -2.63 -1.76 14.28
CA ILE A 15 -1.39 -0.97 14.40
C ILE A 15 -0.46 -1.44 13.27
N LEU A 16 -0.44 -0.70 12.18
CA LEU A 16 0.66 -0.75 11.23
C LEU A 16 1.86 -0.05 11.87
N SER A 17 2.88 -0.82 12.25
CA SER A 17 4.14 -0.30 12.76
C SER A 17 4.93 0.31 11.59
N GLY A 18 4.69 1.60 11.33
CA GLY A 18 5.49 2.40 10.40
C GLY A 18 6.67 3.02 11.14
N CYS A 19 7.88 2.84 10.61
CA CYS A 19 9.09 3.51 11.05
C CYS A 19 8.92 5.03 11.02
N LYS A 20 9.21 5.68 12.16
CA LYS A 20 9.33 7.14 12.28
C LYS A 20 10.61 7.62 11.61
N GLY A 21 10.49 8.27 10.46
CA GLY A 21 11.50 9.20 9.93
C GLY A 21 11.36 10.55 10.65
N LYS A 22 12.46 11.11 11.15
CA LYS A 22 12.54 12.45 11.73
C LYS A 22 12.36 13.50 10.63
N GLU A 23 11.37 14.37 10.76
CA GLU A 23 11.28 15.62 10.01
C GLU A 23 12.26 16.64 10.59
N GLU A 24 13.20 17.08 9.78
CA GLU A 24 14.07 18.22 10.03
C GLU A 24 13.46 19.44 9.35
N LYS A 25 13.02 20.42 10.14
CA LYS A 25 12.50 21.71 9.66
C LYS A 25 13.65 22.56 9.16
N GLN A 26 13.73 22.79 7.85
CA GLN A 26 14.52 23.89 7.30
C GLN A 26 13.67 25.15 7.18
N THR A 27 14.08 26.17 7.90
CA THR A 27 13.59 27.54 7.82
C THR A 27 14.11 28.21 6.56
N VAL A 28 13.20 28.65 5.69
CA VAL A 28 13.54 29.48 4.51
C VAL A 28 13.56 30.94 4.93
N SER A 29 14.72 31.59 4.81
CA SER A 29 14.91 33.02 4.96
C SER A 29 14.62 33.72 3.63
N SER A 30 13.72 34.70 3.67
CA SER A 30 13.34 35.56 2.57
C SER A 30 14.38 36.70 2.40
N ILE A 31 14.88 36.89 1.17
CA ILE A 31 15.63 38.11 0.77
C ILE A 31 14.88 38.73 -0.39
N SER A 32 14.47 39.98 -0.16
CA SER A 32 13.83 40.88 -1.13
C SER A 32 14.88 41.56 -2.06
N PRO A 33 14.52 41.90 -3.29
CA PRO A 33 15.41 42.61 -4.20
C PRO A 33 15.26 44.11 -4.07
N SER A 34 16.37 44.83 -4.05
CA SER A 34 16.42 46.29 -4.21
C SER A 34 16.70 46.66 -5.67
N GLU A 35 15.85 47.55 -6.18
CA GLU A 35 16.00 48.27 -7.43
C GLU A 35 17.27 49.14 -7.44
N GLN A 36 17.95 49.22 -8.58
CA GLN A 36 18.60 50.47 -9.04
C GLN A 36 18.51 50.53 -10.56
N GLN A 37 17.73 51.52 -10.99
CA GLN A 37 17.70 52.04 -12.34
C GLN A 37 18.95 52.95 -12.54
N GLU A 38 19.65 52.75 -13.63
CA GLU A 38 20.53 53.80 -14.17
C GLU A 38 20.21 54.03 -15.63
N GLN A 39 19.80 55.25 -15.92
CA GLN A 39 19.32 55.78 -17.17
C GLN A 39 20.47 56.52 -17.84
N VAL A 40 20.91 56.11 -19.04
CA VAL A 40 21.78 56.91 -19.90
C VAL A 40 21.21 57.01 -21.30
N ALA A 41 21.05 58.24 -21.75
CA ALA A 41 20.45 58.69 -22.99
C ALA A 41 21.39 58.54 -24.22
N PRO A 42 20.89 58.80 -25.43
CA PRO A 42 21.37 58.18 -26.67
C PRO A 42 22.44 58.95 -27.41
N SER A 43 23.37 58.28 -28.05
CA SER A 43 24.26 58.87 -29.06
C SER A 43 24.01 58.28 -30.44
N LYS A 44 23.90 59.12 -31.40
CA LYS A 44 23.56 59.01 -32.84
C LYS A 44 24.62 58.24 -33.64
N PRO A 45 24.25 57.54 -34.72
CA PRO A 45 25.09 56.58 -35.45
C PRO A 45 25.96 57.24 -36.53
N PRO A 46 27.06 56.63 -36.93
CA PRO A 46 27.63 56.84 -38.25
C PRO A 46 27.14 55.78 -39.26
N ALA A 47 26.91 56.22 -40.44
CA ALA A 47 26.37 55.50 -41.56
C ALA A 47 27.33 54.54 -42.23
N SER A 48 26.76 53.49 -42.84
CA SER A 48 27.15 52.83 -44.07
C SER A 48 28.39 51.94 -44.12
N LYS A 49 28.10 50.60 -44.28
CA LYS A 49 28.39 49.91 -45.55
C LYS A 49 27.63 48.60 -45.62
N ALA A 50 26.81 48.52 -46.62
CA ALA A 50 26.21 47.29 -47.05
C ALA A 50 27.29 46.30 -47.53
N THR A 51 27.27 45.10 -47.01
CA THR A 51 27.81 43.95 -47.73
C THR A 51 27.33 42.63 -47.06
N GLY A 52 26.72 41.81 -47.83
CA GLY A 52 26.52 40.39 -47.50
C GLY A 52 25.22 40.06 -46.72
N THR A 53 24.15 39.86 -47.44
CA THR A 53 23.06 39.06 -46.96
C THR A 53 23.56 37.61 -46.83
N GLU A 54 24.20 37.27 -45.72
CA GLU A 54 24.27 35.86 -45.31
C GLU A 54 22.82 35.45 -45.01
N SER A 55 22.26 34.67 -45.93
CA SER A 55 21.04 33.92 -45.66
C SER A 55 21.40 32.94 -44.55
N ILE A 56 21.06 33.31 -43.30
CA ILE A 56 21.01 32.36 -42.20
C ILE A 56 19.92 31.36 -42.58
N SER A 57 20.32 30.28 -43.23
CA SER A 57 19.46 29.10 -43.36
C SER A 57 19.12 28.73 -41.91
N PRO A 58 17.84 28.61 -41.53
CA PRO A 58 17.53 28.14 -40.21
C PRO A 58 18.18 26.78 -40.06
N GLU A 59 19.12 26.70 -39.12
CA GLU A 59 19.72 25.43 -38.72
C GLU A 59 18.54 24.57 -38.28
N VAL A 60 18.20 23.57 -39.06
CA VAL A 60 17.18 22.59 -38.71
C VAL A 60 17.78 21.82 -37.55
N ILE A 61 17.45 22.25 -36.32
CA ILE A 61 17.80 21.53 -35.11
C ILE A 61 17.21 20.14 -35.29
N ALA A 62 18.08 19.14 -35.49
CA ALA A 62 17.61 17.77 -35.65
C ALA A 62 16.96 17.33 -34.36
N ASP A 63 15.70 16.91 -34.49
CA ASP A 63 14.91 16.38 -33.38
C ASP A 63 15.61 15.19 -32.71
N THR A 64 15.60 15.14 -31.39
CA THR A 64 16.23 14.09 -30.58
C THR A 64 15.15 13.17 -30.00
N PRO A 65 15.25 11.84 -30.13
CA PRO A 65 14.25 10.93 -29.56
C PRO A 65 14.14 11.08 -28.04
N PRO A 66 12.92 11.00 -27.48
CA PRO A 66 12.71 11.07 -26.06
C PRO A 66 13.32 9.89 -25.30
N GLY A 67 13.63 10.06 -24.02
CA GLY A 67 14.18 9.02 -23.16
C GLY A 67 13.35 8.76 -21.91
N ILE A 68 13.46 7.55 -21.35
CA ILE A 68 12.90 7.20 -20.05
C ILE A 68 14.01 7.24 -19.00
N THR A 69 13.95 8.19 -18.08
CA THR A 69 14.92 8.35 -16.98
C THR A 69 14.64 7.37 -15.86
N SER A 70 13.36 7.12 -15.53
CA SER A 70 12.94 6.16 -14.50
C SER A 70 11.75 5.35 -14.95
N LEU A 71 11.77 4.05 -14.64
CA LEU A 71 10.63 3.14 -14.78
C LEU A 71 10.52 2.34 -13.48
N LYS A 72 9.40 2.47 -12.80
CA LYS A 72 9.05 1.77 -11.55
C LYS A 72 7.61 1.29 -11.61
N ILE A 73 7.19 0.51 -10.65
CA ILE A 73 5.80 0.11 -10.43
C ILE A 73 5.34 0.49 -9.02
N SER A 74 4.03 0.56 -8.84
CA SER A 74 3.37 0.72 -7.54
C SER A 74 2.19 -0.26 -7.46
N PRO A 75 2.09 -1.05 -6.36
CA PRO A 75 3.06 -1.17 -5.27
C PRO A 75 4.41 -1.75 -5.75
N GLU A 76 5.49 -1.50 -5.01
CA GLU A 76 6.84 -1.95 -5.38
C GLU A 76 6.98 -3.47 -5.31
N ILE A 77 6.27 -4.09 -4.38
CA ILE A 77 6.14 -5.54 -4.22
C ILE A 77 4.64 -5.86 -4.28
N PRO A 78 4.07 -6.07 -5.45
CA PRO A 78 2.66 -6.39 -5.59
C PRO A 78 2.38 -7.83 -5.15
N VAL A 79 1.19 -8.02 -4.58
CA VAL A 79 0.69 -9.31 -4.12
C VAL A 79 -0.66 -9.64 -4.78
N THR A 80 -1.20 -10.81 -4.53
CA THR A 80 -2.55 -11.20 -4.99
C THR A 80 -3.59 -10.19 -4.53
N GLY A 81 -4.38 -9.67 -5.47
CA GLY A 81 -5.42 -8.68 -5.25
C GLY A 81 -5.00 -7.22 -5.50
N ASP A 82 -3.71 -6.95 -5.73
CA ASP A 82 -3.25 -5.61 -6.07
C ASP A 82 -3.55 -5.25 -7.54
N GLU A 83 -3.67 -3.95 -7.79
CA GLU A 83 -3.58 -3.35 -9.10
C GLU A 83 -2.17 -2.80 -9.30
N ILE A 84 -1.54 -3.04 -10.45
CA ILE A 84 -0.16 -2.64 -10.71
C ILE A 84 -0.15 -1.40 -11.60
N LYS A 85 0.45 -0.32 -11.12
CA LYS A 85 0.62 0.92 -11.87
C LYS A 85 2.08 1.18 -12.21
N ALA A 86 2.34 1.51 -13.49
CA ALA A 86 3.66 1.97 -13.94
C ALA A 86 3.87 3.45 -13.55
N LEU A 87 5.03 3.74 -13.02
CA LEU A 87 5.53 5.08 -12.71
C LEU A 87 6.70 5.38 -13.62
N VAL A 88 6.51 6.27 -14.58
CA VAL A 88 7.48 6.57 -15.63
C VAL A 88 7.88 8.04 -15.57
N ALA A 89 9.19 8.31 -15.56
CA ALA A 89 9.73 9.64 -15.76
C ALA A 89 10.46 9.70 -17.11
N THR A 90 10.17 10.71 -17.90
CA THR A 90 10.73 10.92 -19.24
C THR A 90 11.62 12.15 -19.28
N TYR A 91 12.39 12.25 -20.35
CA TYR A 91 13.18 13.40 -20.74
C TYR A 91 13.12 13.55 -22.26
N ASP A 92 12.90 14.77 -22.69
CA ASP A 92 13.03 15.20 -24.09
C ASP A 92 13.88 16.45 -24.16
N LYS A 93 14.85 16.50 -25.08
CA LYS A 93 15.82 17.58 -25.15
C LYS A 93 15.18 18.87 -25.69
N GLU A 94 14.26 18.74 -26.61
CA GLU A 94 13.52 19.82 -27.26
C GLU A 94 12.30 20.24 -26.42
N ASN A 95 12.03 19.50 -25.29
CA ASN A 95 10.89 19.66 -24.41
C ASN A 95 9.54 19.42 -25.08
N ASP A 96 9.54 18.51 -26.06
CA ASP A 96 8.31 18.05 -26.72
C ASP A 96 7.47 17.17 -25.77
N TYR A 97 6.17 17.06 -26.05
CA TYR A 97 5.29 16.17 -25.29
C TYR A 97 5.62 14.71 -25.59
N VAL A 98 5.93 13.95 -24.56
CA VAL A 98 6.25 12.53 -24.67
C VAL A 98 5.01 11.66 -24.35
N ARG A 99 4.49 10.97 -25.34
CA ARG A 99 3.51 9.90 -25.18
C ARG A 99 4.23 8.61 -24.79
N LEU A 100 3.58 7.74 -24.00
CA LEU A 100 4.11 6.45 -23.58
C LEU A 100 3.23 5.31 -24.12
N ASP A 101 3.87 4.37 -24.82
CA ASP A 101 3.23 3.13 -25.25
C ASP A 101 3.63 2.00 -24.25
N TYR A 102 2.62 1.34 -23.63
CA TYR A 102 2.82 0.31 -22.61
C TYR A 102 2.56 -1.08 -23.19
N TYR A 103 3.44 -2.03 -22.88
CA TYR A 103 3.33 -3.43 -23.28
C TYR A 103 3.52 -4.32 -22.06
N TRP A 104 2.41 -4.85 -21.56
CA TRP A 104 2.40 -5.75 -20.42
C TRP A 104 2.38 -7.21 -20.86
N SER A 105 3.02 -8.09 -20.10
CA SER A 105 2.86 -9.54 -20.25
C SER A 105 2.80 -10.22 -18.88
N ILE A 106 2.01 -11.30 -18.79
CA ILE A 106 1.81 -12.12 -17.62
C ILE A 106 2.26 -13.53 -17.98
N ASN A 107 3.27 -14.06 -17.27
CA ASN A 107 3.86 -15.37 -17.53
C ASN A 107 4.31 -15.56 -19.01
N GLY A 108 4.77 -14.49 -19.64
CA GLY A 108 5.20 -14.48 -21.03
C GLY A 108 4.07 -14.33 -22.06
N VAL A 109 2.81 -14.28 -21.62
CA VAL A 109 1.66 -14.02 -22.50
C VAL A 109 1.36 -12.52 -22.49
N GLN A 110 1.28 -11.89 -23.66
CA GLN A 110 0.99 -10.48 -23.77
C GLN A 110 -0.44 -10.17 -23.34
N SER A 111 -0.59 -9.14 -22.50
CA SER A 111 -1.88 -8.58 -22.10
C SER A 111 -2.45 -7.68 -23.19
N SER A 112 -3.78 -7.55 -23.22
CA SER A 112 -4.48 -6.54 -24.03
C SER A 112 -4.42 -5.13 -23.41
N GLU A 113 -4.01 -5.02 -22.14
CA GLU A 113 -3.85 -3.72 -21.47
C GLU A 113 -2.70 -2.93 -22.09
N SER A 114 -2.98 -1.66 -22.42
CA SER A 114 -2.03 -0.73 -23.04
C SER A 114 -1.90 0.59 -22.29
N SER A 115 -2.46 0.68 -21.10
CA SER A 115 -2.38 1.83 -20.20
C SER A 115 -1.22 1.71 -19.19
N ASP A 116 -1.01 2.75 -18.39
CA ASP A 116 -0.06 2.74 -17.29
C ASP A 116 -0.44 1.77 -16.15
N THR A 117 -1.65 1.21 -16.22
CA THR A 117 -2.22 0.36 -15.17
C THR A 117 -2.53 -1.02 -15.73
N LEU A 118 -2.11 -2.05 -15.02
CA LEU A 118 -2.44 -3.45 -15.30
C LEU A 118 -3.40 -3.96 -14.24
N SER A 119 -4.67 -4.17 -14.63
CA SER A 119 -5.73 -4.74 -13.79
C SER A 119 -5.93 -6.20 -14.15
N HIS A 120 -5.58 -7.10 -13.24
CA HIS A 120 -5.70 -8.55 -13.43
C HIS A 120 -5.86 -9.25 -12.07
N ILE A 121 -6.42 -10.48 -12.09
CA ILE A 121 -6.40 -11.35 -10.91
C ILE A 121 -5.07 -12.10 -10.91
N PHE A 122 -4.09 -11.54 -10.23
CA PHE A 122 -2.76 -12.15 -10.09
C PHE A 122 -2.78 -13.29 -9.08
N LYS A 123 -1.82 -14.21 -9.26
CA LYS A 123 -1.51 -15.27 -8.29
C LYS A 123 -0.07 -15.10 -7.81
N ARG A 124 0.20 -15.47 -6.58
CA ARG A 124 1.56 -15.56 -6.05
C ARG A 124 2.46 -16.34 -7.03
N GLY A 125 3.61 -15.78 -7.34
CA GLY A 125 4.58 -16.35 -8.28
C GLY A 125 4.37 -15.97 -9.74
N ASP A 126 3.27 -15.28 -10.11
CA ASP A 126 3.10 -14.76 -11.47
C ASP A 126 4.24 -13.81 -11.82
N ARG A 127 4.75 -13.97 -13.04
CA ARG A 127 5.82 -13.14 -13.60
C ARG A 127 5.21 -12.06 -14.48
N ILE A 128 5.33 -10.80 -14.05
CA ILE A 128 4.83 -9.66 -14.80
C ILE A 128 6.01 -8.95 -15.47
N SER A 129 5.92 -8.74 -16.77
CA SER A 129 6.89 -7.92 -17.50
C SER A 129 6.21 -6.74 -18.14
N LEU A 130 6.86 -5.57 -18.04
CA LEU A 130 6.43 -4.32 -18.65
C LEU A 130 7.56 -3.80 -19.54
N THR A 131 7.20 -3.42 -20.77
CA THR A 131 8.05 -2.63 -21.66
C THR A 131 7.33 -1.34 -21.97
N VAL A 132 8.02 -0.21 -21.83
CA VAL A 132 7.50 1.12 -22.14
C VAL A 132 8.36 1.75 -23.23
N ILE A 133 7.71 2.32 -24.25
CA ILE A 133 8.36 3.00 -25.38
C ILE A 133 7.90 4.46 -25.36
N PRO A 134 8.83 5.43 -25.23
CA PRO A 134 8.49 6.84 -25.30
C PRO A 134 8.43 7.30 -26.77
N ASP A 135 7.52 8.22 -27.09
CA ASP A 135 7.23 8.73 -28.44
C ASP A 135 6.85 10.22 -28.34
N ASP A 136 7.62 11.11 -28.99
CA ASP A 136 7.36 12.56 -29.04
C ASP A 136 6.45 12.95 -30.22
N GLY A 137 5.96 11.97 -30.98
CA GLY A 137 5.14 12.18 -32.19
C GLY A 137 5.95 12.35 -33.49
N LYS A 138 7.28 12.50 -33.37
CA LYS A 138 8.23 12.56 -34.50
C LYS A 138 9.14 11.33 -34.50
N ARG A 139 9.59 10.91 -33.31
CA ARG A 139 10.50 9.78 -33.10
C ARG A 139 10.12 8.95 -31.89
N LYS A 140 10.42 7.66 -31.95
CA LYS A 140 10.35 6.77 -30.80
C LYS A 140 11.72 6.68 -30.14
N GLY A 141 11.74 6.82 -28.82
CA GLY A 141 12.93 6.61 -28.04
C GLY A 141 13.21 5.14 -27.73
N ASN A 142 14.28 4.89 -27.01
CA ASN A 142 14.66 3.54 -26.63
C ASN A 142 13.66 2.96 -25.60
N PRO A 143 13.21 1.70 -25.79
CA PRO A 143 12.33 1.04 -24.84
C PRO A 143 13.04 0.80 -23.51
N LYS A 144 12.30 0.87 -22.41
CA LYS A 144 12.76 0.46 -21.09
C LYS A 144 11.83 -0.61 -20.54
N SER A 145 12.42 -1.66 -19.94
CA SER A 145 11.66 -2.80 -19.43
C SER A 145 12.00 -3.09 -17.98
N LEU A 146 11.04 -3.66 -17.27
CA LEU A 146 11.22 -4.26 -15.95
C LEU A 146 10.45 -5.59 -15.88
N THR A 147 10.84 -6.43 -14.94
CA THR A 147 10.13 -7.67 -14.63
C THR A 147 10.05 -7.82 -13.11
N ILE A 148 8.88 -8.23 -12.63
CA ILE A 148 8.61 -8.49 -11.23
C ILE A 148 7.93 -9.85 -11.07
N ILE A 149 7.87 -10.33 -9.83
CA ILE A 149 7.12 -11.53 -9.45
C ILE A 149 6.10 -11.11 -8.40
N ILE A 150 4.87 -11.58 -8.54
CA ILE A 150 3.81 -11.38 -7.56
C ILE A 150 4.20 -12.09 -6.27
N GLY A 151 4.24 -11.33 -5.19
CA GLY A 151 4.59 -11.80 -3.86
C GLY A 151 3.45 -12.53 -3.16
N ASP A 152 3.75 -12.98 -1.95
CA ASP A 152 2.82 -13.60 -1.03
C ASP A 152 1.94 -12.55 -0.36
N ALA A 153 0.63 -12.75 -0.36
CA ALA A 153 -0.33 -11.88 0.31
C ALA A 153 -0.50 -12.31 1.77
N LEU A 154 -0.61 -11.34 2.67
CA LEU A 154 -0.81 -11.63 4.08
C LEU A 154 -2.24 -12.12 4.37
N PRO A 155 -2.43 -13.06 5.31
CA PRO A 155 -3.75 -13.43 5.78
C PRO A 155 -4.44 -12.24 6.47
N SER A 156 -5.76 -12.24 6.48
CA SER A 156 -6.59 -11.24 7.13
C SER A 156 -7.54 -11.86 8.12
N ILE A 157 -7.61 -11.30 9.34
CA ILE A 157 -8.58 -11.73 10.36
C ILE A 157 -9.83 -10.86 10.21
N GLN A 158 -10.99 -11.50 10.03
CA GLN A 158 -12.26 -10.83 9.83
C GLN A 158 -12.98 -10.65 11.18
N PRO A 159 -13.53 -9.46 11.48
CA PRO A 159 -14.35 -9.27 12.65
C PRO A 159 -15.60 -10.17 12.61
N SER A 160 -15.89 -10.87 13.69
CA SER A 160 -17.05 -11.75 13.80
C SER A 160 -17.66 -11.65 15.21
N PRO A 161 -18.19 -10.46 15.62
CA PRO A 161 -18.66 -10.21 16.98
C PRO A 161 -19.81 -11.15 17.39
N GLU A 162 -20.65 -11.57 16.46
CA GLU A 162 -21.74 -12.51 16.70
C GLU A 162 -21.30 -13.94 17.00
N SER A 163 -20.02 -14.27 16.77
CA SER A 163 -19.47 -15.62 17.02
C SER A 163 -19.10 -15.86 18.49
N HIS A 164 -19.20 -14.83 19.35
CA HIS A 164 -18.94 -14.98 20.79
C HIS A 164 -20.09 -15.63 21.50
N ALA A 165 -19.82 -16.68 22.27
CA ALA A 165 -20.80 -17.34 23.12
C ALA A 165 -20.25 -17.54 24.54
N PHE A 166 -21.11 -17.27 25.56
CA PHE A 166 -20.79 -17.51 26.96
C PHE A 166 -22.04 -18.04 27.68
N ASN A 167 -21.92 -19.24 28.27
CA ASN A 167 -23.03 -19.89 28.97
C ASN A 167 -22.99 -19.73 30.50
N GLY A 168 -22.07 -18.91 31.03
CA GLY A 168 -21.83 -18.68 32.45
C GLY A 168 -20.60 -19.44 33.02
N SER A 169 -20.12 -20.45 32.34
CA SER A 169 -18.92 -21.22 32.70
C SER A 169 -17.96 -21.42 31.53
N GLU A 170 -18.47 -21.58 30.32
CA GLU A 170 -17.64 -21.77 29.13
C GLU A 170 -17.80 -20.58 28.19
N TYR A 171 -16.66 -20.05 27.73
CA TYR A 171 -16.56 -19.06 26.66
C TYR A 171 -16.09 -19.75 25.39
N SER A 172 -16.70 -19.42 24.26
CA SER A 172 -16.24 -19.82 22.93
C SER A 172 -16.31 -18.67 21.94
N TYR A 173 -15.37 -18.66 20.99
CA TYR A 173 -15.35 -17.71 19.89
C TYR A 173 -14.78 -18.35 18.63
N GLN A 174 -15.48 -18.18 17.51
CA GLN A 174 -15.01 -18.62 16.21
C GLN A 174 -14.27 -17.49 15.51
N VAL A 175 -12.94 -17.59 15.43
CA VAL A 175 -12.11 -16.69 14.61
C VAL A 175 -12.36 -17.00 13.14
N LYS A 176 -12.61 -15.97 12.34
CA LYS A 176 -12.69 -16.06 10.88
C LYS A 176 -11.49 -15.34 10.30
N ALA A 177 -10.77 -16.01 9.40
CA ALA A 177 -9.68 -15.45 8.65
C ALA A 177 -9.75 -15.92 7.20
N ALA A 178 -9.17 -15.14 6.30
CA ALA A 178 -9.05 -15.46 4.88
C ALA A 178 -7.66 -15.07 4.39
N ASP A 179 -7.20 -15.82 3.40
CA ASP A 179 -5.96 -15.53 2.70
C ASP A 179 -6.26 -15.28 1.22
N PRO A 180 -5.71 -14.20 0.61
CA PRO A 180 -5.94 -13.88 -0.79
C PRO A 180 -5.36 -14.91 -1.77
N ASP A 181 -4.27 -15.62 -1.39
CA ASP A 181 -3.67 -16.69 -2.18
C ASP A 181 -4.39 -18.03 -2.01
N GLY A 182 -5.31 -18.10 -1.02
CA GLY A 182 -6.05 -19.31 -0.69
C GLY A 182 -5.26 -20.31 0.15
N ASP A 183 -4.27 -19.84 0.89
CA ASP A 183 -3.40 -20.68 1.71
C ASP A 183 -4.10 -21.29 2.91
N THR A 184 -3.55 -22.41 3.38
CA THR A 184 -4.03 -23.06 4.59
C THR A 184 -3.58 -22.30 5.82
N LEU A 185 -4.55 -21.76 6.58
CA LEU A 185 -4.30 -20.95 7.74
C LEU A 185 -4.10 -21.78 9.00
N THR A 186 -3.12 -21.37 9.82
CA THR A 186 -2.85 -21.94 11.14
C THR A 186 -3.09 -20.89 12.22
N TYR A 187 -3.95 -21.23 13.19
CA TYR A 187 -4.37 -20.34 14.27
C TYR A 187 -3.61 -20.63 15.55
N SER A 188 -3.22 -19.59 16.27
CA SER A 188 -2.57 -19.70 17.60
C SER A 188 -2.94 -18.54 18.51
N LEU A 189 -2.79 -18.74 19.83
CA LEU A 189 -2.88 -17.68 20.83
C LEU A 189 -1.46 -17.22 21.19
N LYS A 190 -1.20 -15.90 21.12
CA LYS A 190 0.07 -15.29 21.53
C LYS A 190 0.03 -14.85 22.99
N ALA A 191 -1.12 -14.36 23.43
CA ALA A 191 -1.41 -14.02 24.81
C ALA A 191 -2.85 -14.42 25.10
N ALA A 192 -3.08 -15.12 26.20
CA ALA A 192 -4.42 -15.59 26.59
C ALA A 192 -4.45 -15.93 28.08
N PRO A 193 -5.66 -15.98 28.70
CA PRO A 193 -5.86 -16.53 30.04
C PRO A 193 -5.38 -17.97 30.18
N ASP A 194 -5.00 -18.36 31.37
CA ASP A 194 -4.71 -19.75 31.68
C ASP A 194 -5.91 -20.65 31.35
N GLY A 195 -5.63 -21.73 30.64
CA GLY A 195 -6.65 -22.70 30.20
C GLY A 195 -7.48 -22.27 29.00
N MET A 196 -7.25 -21.08 28.39
CA MET A 196 -7.83 -20.74 27.08
C MET A 196 -7.04 -21.46 25.99
N THR A 197 -7.76 -22.07 25.04
CA THR A 197 -7.18 -22.79 23.91
C THR A 197 -7.78 -22.35 22.60
N ILE A 198 -7.08 -22.59 21.47
CA ILE A 198 -7.59 -22.39 20.13
C ILE A 198 -7.31 -23.66 19.30
N ASP A 199 -8.27 -24.08 18.51
CA ASP A 199 -8.06 -25.13 17.51
C ASP A 199 -7.19 -24.57 16.37
N PRO A 200 -6.01 -25.15 16.11
CA PRO A 200 -5.06 -24.56 15.15
C PRO A 200 -5.53 -24.64 13.70
N SER A 201 -6.45 -25.52 13.38
CA SER A 201 -6.98 -25.67 12.01
C SER A 201 -8.32 -24.98 11.80
N LYS A 202 -9.12 -24.87 12.86
CA LYS A 202 -10.49 -24.32 12.78
C LYS A 202 -10.61 -22.89 13.32
N GLY A 203 -9.64 -22.42 14.11
CA GLY A 203 -9.72 -21.12 14.76
C GLY A 203 -10.79 -21.02 15.86
N LEU A 204 -11.28 -22.17 16.39
CA LEU A 204 -12.26 -22.18 17.46
C LEU A 204 -11.57 -22.04 18.81
N ILE A 205 -11.82 -20.90 19.48
CA ILE A 205 -11.38 -20.63 20.85
C ILE A 205 -12.36 -21.25 21.83
N ARG A 206 -11.81 -21.86 22.90
CA ARG A 206 -12.54 -22.37 24.05
C ARG A 206 -11.84 -22.01 25.33
N TRP A 207 -12.60 -21.65 26.34
CA TRP A 207 -12.10 -21.34 27.66
C TRP A 207 -13.11 -21.69 28.76
N ASN A 208 -12.71 -22.55 29.67
CA ASN A 208 -13.46 -22.80 30.91
C ASN A 208 -13.14 -21.67 31.87
N VAL A 209 -14.08 -20.75 32.03
CA VAL A 209 -13.92 -19.53 32.83
C VAL A 209 -13.98 -19.87 34.32
N PRO A 210 -12.94 -19.56 35.13
CA PRO A 210 -12.98 -19.81 36.57
C PRO A 210 -14.20 -19.19 37.23
N PRO A 211 -14.82 -19.85 38.21
CA PRO A 211 -16.07 -19.40 38.85
C PRO A 211 -16.01 -18.01 39.50
N ASP A 212 -14.86 -17.63 39.98
CA ASP A 212 -14.55 -16.35 40.63
C ASP A 212 -14.02 -15.28 39.68
N PHE A 213 -13.80 -15.65 38.42
CA PHE A 213 -13.30 -14.70 37.43
C PHE A 213 -14.32 -13.59 37.14
N LYS A 214 -13.85 -12.36 37.18
CA LYS A 214 -14.59 -11.14 36.84
C LYS A 214 -13.63 -10.08 36.31
N GLY A 215 -14.11 -9.25 35.38
CA GLY A 215 -13.35 -8.15 34.81
C GLY A 215 -13.07 -8.33 33.34
N LYS A 216 -12.24 -7.43 32.80
CA LYS A 216 -11.86 -7.37 31.40
C LYS A 216 -10.58 -8.16 31.17
N PHE A 217 -10.55 -8.93 30.12
CA PHE A 217 -9.43 -9.78 29.79
C PHE A 217 -9.01 -9.64 28.32
N PRO A 218 -7.75 -9.26 28.03
CA PRO A 218 -7.21 -9.27 26.69
C PRO A 218 -6.72 -10.67 26.29
N TYR A 219 -6.85 -11.02 25.03
CA TYR A 219 -6.17 -12.14 24.41
C TYR A 219 -5.82 -11.81 22.95
N THR A 220 -4.72 -12.38 22.44
CA THR A 220 -4.22 -12.11 21.11
C THR A 220 -4.23 -13.37 20.27
N VAL A 221 -4.92 -13.32 19.15
CA VAL A 221 -4.92 -14.36 18.12
C VAL A 221 -3.85 -14.04 17.08
N SER A 222 -3.15 -15.07 16.63
CA SER A 222 -2.22 -15.03 15.51
C SER A 222 -2.64 -16.06 14.47
N VAL A 223 -2.68 -15.65 13.21
CA VAL A 223 -3.00 -16.49 12.06
C VAL A 223 -1.82 -16.44 11.09
N ALA A 224 -1.29 -17.61 10.73
CA ALA A 224 -0.17 -17.76 9.80
C ALA A 224 -0.60 -18.55 8.56
N ASP A 225 -0.05 -18.18 7.40
CA ASP A 225 -0.33 -18.79 6.09
C ASP A 225 0.63 -19.94 5.72
N GLY A 226 1.75 -20.08 6.46
CA GLY A 226 2.79 -21.07 6.17
C GLY A 226 3.85 -20.60 5.15
N PHE A 227 3.72 -19.40 4.57
CA PHE A 227 4.67 -18.81 3.62
C PHE A 227 5.43 -17.61 4.20
N GLY A 228 5.16 -17.26 5.44
CA GLY A 228 5.82 -16.19 6.17
C GLY A 228 4.89 -15.06 6.55
N GLY A 229 3.70 -15.01 5.99
CA GLY A 229 2.66 -14.05 6.34
C GLY A 229 2.02 -14.39 7.69
N VAL A 230 1.82 -13.37 8.52
CA VAL A 230 1.19 -13.50 9.83
C VAL A 230 0.30 -12.29 10.10
N ALA A 231 -0.97 -12.55 10.39
CA ALA A 231 -1.88 -11.55 10.93
C ALA A 231 -2.07 -11.76 12.44
N THR A 232 -2.18 -10.66 13.18
CA THR A 232 -2.48 -10.71 14.62
C THR A 232 -3.61 -9.76 14.96
N GLN A 233 -4.48 -10.17 15.90
CA GLN A 233 -5.55 -9.32 16.39
C GLN A 233 -5.74 -9.50 17.89
N GLU A 234 -5.84 -8.38 18.61
CA GLU A 234 -6.14 -8.35 20.02
C GLU A 234 -7.66 -8.26 20.22
N TYR A 235 -8.15 -9.05 21.17
CA TYR A 235 -9.53 -9.10 21.59
C TYR A 235 -9.64 -8.84 23.07
N PHE A 236 -10.79 -8.32 23.46
CA PHE A 236 -11.12 -8.10 24.89
C PHE A 236 -12.43 -8.80 25.19
N PHE A 237 -12.42 -9.56 26.26
CA PHE A 237 -13.60 -10.21 26.82
C PHE A 237 -13.83 -9.71 28.23
N GLU A 238 -15.09 -9.31 28.57
CA GLU A 238 -15.45 -8.81 29.88
C GLU A 238 -16.55 -9.66 30.50
N ILE A 239 -16.29 -10.18 31.71
CA ILE A 239 -17.29 -10.90 32.49
C ILE A 239 -17.74 -10.02 33.66
N ARG A 240 -19.04 -9.72 33.67
CA ARG A 240 -19.73 -9.03 34.75
C ARG A 240 -20.61 -10.03 35.47
N ARG A 241 -20.27 -10.35 36.70
CA ARG A 241 -21.10 -11.20 37.58
C ARG A 241 -21.82 -10.29 38.55
N GLU A 242 -23.17 -10.32 38.56
CA GLU A 242 -23.98 -9.65 39.61
C GLU A 242 -23.76 -10.36 40.94
N LYS A 243 -23.57 -9.59 42.02
CA LYS A 243 -23.62 -10.12 43.38
C LYS A 243 -25.00 -10.72 43.61
N LYS A 244 -25.11 -12.01 43.94
CA LYS A 244 -26.33 -12.56 44.52
C LYS A 244 -26.54 -11.89 45.85
N GLU A 245 -27.51 -10.98 45.97
CA GLU A 245 -28.01 -10.56 47.26
C GLU A 245 -28.64 -11.78 47.95
N VAL A 246 -27.98 -12.30 48.98
CA VAL A 246 -28.60 -13.25 49.89
C VAL A 246 -29.55 -12.46 50.73
N LYS A 247 -30.87 -12.49 50.39
CA LYS A 247 -31.91 -12.04 51.32
C LYS A 247 -31.81 -12.96 52.54
N LYS A 248 -31.34 -12.43 53.64
CA LYS A 248 -31.53 -13.06 54.95
C LYS A 248 -33.06 -13.01 55.22
N LEU A 249 -33.65 -14.20 55.36
CA LEU A 249 -35.00 -14.38 55.91
C LEU A 249 -34.99 -14.08 57.39
#